data_db4d0de2717be1a8c532d57399dadc4e
#
_entry.id   db4d0de2717be1a8c532d57399dadc4e
#
_cell.length_a   1.000
_cell.length_b   1.000
_cell.length_c   1.000
_cell.angle_alpha   90.00
_cell.angle_beta   90.00
_cell.angle_gamma   90.00
#
_symmetry.space_group_name_H-M   'P 1'
#
loop_
_entity.id
_entity.type
_entity.pdbx_description
1 polymer ?
#
loop_
_entity_poly.entity_id
_entity_poly.type
_entity_poly.pdbx_seq_one_letter_code
_entity_poly.pdbx_strand_id
1 'polypeptide(L)'
;MKAFLFLLMVVSVAHAQQSRAYFSEPSLSPDRKEIAFVSGGDIWTVPSNGGVAALLVSHPATESRPMYSPNGEQVAFVSTRTGNGDIYVLTLATGELKRITFDDVLDQLDGWSRDGAWLYFSSTSRDIGLNDVFRVAVTGGTPMQVSADRYTNEFFSAPSPDGKMLAFSARGIGSSQWWRKGHSHIDEAEVWLLRSFDDGPGTYERVTAAGGAKEMWPMWSADGRRLYYVSDRAEAGNKNGAQNIWVATPGRSDFRRVSNFTDGRVLWPSISYDGREVVFERNFGIWKLDTESGKTTEVSITRRGAASGPAIERVRLTDRISELELSPDGKKVAFIVRGEVFAASAADGGDATRVSKSAAEEYQVTWAPDSRRLVYVSGRDGTPHLFLYDFNSNTETQLTNDAADDSTPRFSPDGKSLSFIRGAKELRVMDVANKKERVVVTAFFERPPIVADRPYVWSPDGKWLAYIPVSENQFKNVHIVAAEGGPGRPASFLANVFSNTLSWSPDGT
;
A
#
# COMPACT_ATOMS: atom_id res chain seq x y z
N MET A 1 -56.50 13.57 -34.03
CA MET A 1 -55.59 13.87 -32.92
C MET A 1 -54.38 12.93 -33.01
N LYS A 2 -53.23 13.41 -33.51
CA LYS A 2 -51.97 12.67 -33.57
C LYS A 2 -51.14 13.15 -32.40
N ALA A 3 -50.86 12.26 -31.44
CA ALA A 3 -49.94 12.52 -30.31
C ALA A 3 -48.51 12.38 -30.78
N PHE A 4 -47.73 13.43 -30.68
CA PHE A 4 -46.30 13.43 -30.90
C PHE A 4 -45.61 13.03 -29.58
N LEU A 5 -44.94 11.90 -29.56
CA LEU A 5 -44.11 11.45 -28.45
C LEU A 5 -42.72 12.08 -28.61
N PHE A 6 -42.36 13.01 -27.75
CA PHE A 6 -41.01 13.57 -27.68
C PHE A 6 -40.11 12.61 -26.85
N LEU A 7 -39.19 11.94 -27.52
CA LEU A 7 -38.17 11.13 -26.90
C LEU A 7 -37.01 12.05 -26.44
N LEU A 8 -36.93 12.32 -25.13
CA LEU A 8 -35.78 13.03 -24.55
C LEU A 8 -34.56 12.06 -24.52
N MET A 9 -33.63 12.24 -25.42
CA MET A 9 -32.30 11.63 -25.32
C MET A 9 -31.52 12.34 -24.22
N VAL A 10 -31.35 11.69 -23.08
CA VAL A 10 -30.36 12.11 -22.07
C VAL A 10 -28.99 11.65 -22.56
N VAL A 11 -28.23 12.58 -23.10
CA VAL A 11 -26.82 12.35 -23.43
C VAL A 11 -26.05 12.41 -22.12
N SER A 12 -25.70 11.28 -21.56
CA SER A 12 -24.74 11.18 -20.46
C SER A 12 -23.37 11.56 -21.01
N VAL A 13 -22.91 12.77 -20.72
CA VAL A 13 -21.53 13.18 -20.96
C VAL A 13 -20.69 12.43 -19.93
N ALA A 14 -20.08 11.32 -20.34
CA ALA A 14 -19.04 10.68 -19.57
C ALA A 14 -17.89 11.71 -19.44
N HIS A 15 -17.74 12.32 -18.29
CA HIS A 15 -16.56 13.09 -17.97
C HIS A 15 -15.41 12.07 -17.90
N ALA A 16 -14.55 12.06 -18.92
CA ALA A 16 -13.28 11.39 -18.81
C ALA A 16 -12.57 11.98 -17.58
N GLN A 17 -12.34 11.16 -16.57
CA GLN A 17 -11.62 11.57 -15.38
C GLN A 17 -10.22 11.95 -15.85
N GLN A 18 -9.89 13.25 -15.79
CA GLN A 18 -8.54 13.69 -16.11
C GLN A 18 -7.58 12.99 -15.16
N SER A 19 -6.55 12.37 -15.71
CA SER A 19 -5.47 11.78 -14.92
C SER A 19 -4.91 12.87 -14.02
N ARG A 20 -5.12 12.75 -12.71
CA ARG A 20 -4.54 13.65 -11.72
C ARG A 20 -3.08 13.29 -11.53
N ALA A 21 -2.22 14.28 -11.52
CA ALA A 21 -0.84 14.05 -11.10
C ALA A 21 -0.85 13.52 -9.66
N TYR A 22 -0.04 12.51 -9.41
CA TYR A 22 0.16 11.95 -8.08
C TYR A 22 1.20 12.78 -7.34
N PHE A 23 0.86 13.25 -6.15
CA PHE A 23 1.74 14.02 -5.26
C PHE A 23 1.89 13.28 -3.95
N SER A 24 3.14 13.03 -3.55
CA SER A 24 3.46 12.16 -2.41
C SER A 24 4.58 12.74 -1.54
N GLU A 25 4.72 12.22 -0.34
CA GLU A 25 5.85 12.44 0.57
C GLU A 25 6.19 13.91 0.81
N PRO A 26 5.22 14.74 1.25
CA PRO A 26 5.45 16.15 1.42
C PRO A 26 6.30 16.47 2.66
N SER A 27 7.14 17.49 2.54
CA SER A 27 7.91 18.10 3.63
C SER A 27 7.82 19.61 3.58
N LEU A 28 7.61 20.25 4.71
CA LEU A 28 7.45 21.71 4.82
C LEU A 28 8.80 22.37 5.10
N SER A 29 9.10 23.49 4.42
CA SER A 29 10.28 24.31 4.74
C SER A 29 10.17 24.88 6.15
N PRO A 30 11.30 25.15 6.86
CA PRO A 30 11.28 25.65 8.24
C PRO A 30 10.49 26.95 8.43
N ASP A 31 10.48 27.82 7.42
CA ASP A 31 9.71 29.08 7.42
C ASP A 31 8.24 28.90 6.98
N ARG A 32 7.84 27.66 6.65
CA ARG A 32 6.51 27.23 6.18
C ARG A 32 6.03 27.89 4.90
N LYS A 33 6.92 28.40 4.07
CA LYS A 33 6.53 29.05 2.81
C LYS A 33 6.51 28.10 1.63
N GLU A 34 7.21 26.98 1.71
CA GLU A 34 7.38 26.04 0.60
C GLU A 34 7.17 24.59 1.06
N ILE A 35 6.64 23.76 0.19
CA ILE A 35 6.49 22.33 0.36
C ILE A 35 7.33 21.62 -0.72
N ALA A 36 8.27 20.77 -0.30
CA ALA A 36 8.89 19.79 -1.18
C ALA A 36 8.06 18.52 -1.20
N PHE A 37 7.95 17.88 -2.35
CA PHE A 37 7.14 16.66 -2.53
C PHE A 37 7.64 15.85 -3.72
N VAL A 38 7.18 14.59 -3.82
CA VAL A 38 7.51 13.68 -4.91
C VAL A 38 6.38 13.66 -5.94
N SER A 39 6.74 13.70 -7.21
CA SER A 39 5.83 13.45 -8.32
C SER A 39 6.57 12.89 -9.51
N GLY A 40 6.15 11.71 -10.00
CA GLY A 40 6.76 11.05 -11.15
C GLY A 40 8.19 10.54 -10.91
N GLY A 41 8.59 10.33 -9.65
CA GLY A 41 9.94 9.89 -9.27
C GLY A 41 10.94 11.02 -9.14
N ASP A 42 10.52 12.29 -9.31
CA ASP A 42 11.31 13.49 -9.11
C ASP A 42 10.85 14.27 -7.89
N ILE A 43 11.73 15.14 -7.36
CA ILE A 43 11.41 16.05 -6.27
C ILE A 43 11.02 17.42 -6.83
N TRP A 44 9.87 17.90 -6.41
CA TRP A 44 9.29 19.18 -6.78
C TRP A 44 9.11 20.05 -5.54
N THR A 45 9.03 21.34 -5.73
CA THR A 45 8.62 22.31 -4.71
C THR A 45 7.42 23.13 -5.16
N VAL A 46 6.62 23.59 -4.19
CA VAL A 46 5.48 24.47 -4.42
C VAL A 46 5.31 25.43 -3.25
N PRO A 47 4.85 26.68 -3.46
CA PRO A 47 4.47 27.54 -2.35
C PRO A 47 3.46 26.85 -1.43
N SER A 48 3.58 26.99 -0.12
CA SER A 48 2.73 26.27 0.84
C SER A 48 1.24 26.62 0.73
N ASN A 49 0.91 27.73 0.06
CA ASN A 49 -0.47 28.13 -0.26
C ASN A 49 -0.99 27.51 -1.56
N GLY A 50 -0.17 26.69 -2.22
CA GLY A 50 -0.43 26.15 -3.53
C GLY A 50 0.08 27.04 -4.66
N GLY A 51 -0.13 26.60 -5.89
CA GLY A 51 0.32 27.29 -7.09
C GLY A 51 1.07 26.41 -8.05
N VAL A 52 2.03 27.01 -8.77
CA VAL A 52 2.84 26.30 -9.77
C VAL A 52 4.03 25.65 -9.10
N ALA A 53 4.16 24.33 -9.28
CA ALA A 53 5.30 23.57 -8.80
C ALA A 53 6.54 23.81 -9.68
N ALA A 54 7.70 23.86 -9.02
CA ALA A 54 9.01 23.92 -9.65
C ALA A 54 9.75 22.58 -9.43
N LEU A 55 10.48 22.13 -10.45
CA LEU A 55 11.31 20.94 -10.35
C LEU A 55 12.58 21.28 -9.55
N LEU A 56 12.84 20.54 -8.47
CA LEU A 56 14.02 20.73 -7.63
C LEU A 56 15.11 19.71 -7.93
N VAL A 57 14.77 18.41 -7.99
CA VAL A 57 15.71 17.34 -8.31
C VAL A 57 15.07 16.42 -9.33
N SER A 58 15.80 16.13 -10.40
CA SER A 58 15.41 15.16 -11.43
C SER A 58 16.56 14.23 -11.76
N HIS A 59 16.26 12.95 -11.87
CA HIS A 59 17.19 11.91 -12.28
C HIS A 59 16.43 10.77 -12.98
N PRO A 60 17.03 9.99 -13.90
CA PRO A 60 16.39 8.80 -14.46
C PRO A 60 16.01 7.72 -13.44
N ALA A 61 16.67 7.73 -12.27
CA ALA A 61 16.30 6.91 -11.11
C ALA A 61 15.17 7.58 -10.30
N THR A 62 14.66 6.88 -9.30
CA THR A 62 13.61 7.40 -8.43
C THR A 62 14.20 8.19 -7.27
N GLU A 63 13.66 9.37 -7.04
CA GLU A 63 13.91 10.23 -5.89
C GLU A 63 12.69 10.16 -4.95
N SER A 64 12.92 10.11 -3.65
CA SER A 64 11.86 9.97 -2.64
C SER A 64 12.23 10.63 -1.32
N ARG A 65 11.24 10.82 -0.43
CA ARG A 65 11.45 11.29 0.95
C ARG A 65 12.19 12.63 1.07
N PRO A 66 11.82 13.70 0.33
CA PRO A 66 12.48 14.99 0.51
C PRO A 66 12.20 15.57 1.90
N MET A 67 13.24 16.05 2.58
CA MET A 67 13.14 16.67 3.92
C MET A 67 14.06 17.85 4.02
N TYR A 68 13.50 19.03 4.34
CA TYR A 68 14.29 20.22 4.59
C TYR A 68 15.12 20.10 5.87
N SER A 69 16.35 20.61 5.84
CA SER A 69 17.14 20.82 7.04
C SER A 69 16.50 21.87 7.98
N PRO A 70 16.77 21.84 9.28
CA PRO A 70 16.18 22.80 10.23
C PRO A 70 16.46 24.28 9.93
N ASN A 71 17.60 24.58 9.28
CA ASN A 71 17.95 25.93 8.86
C ASN A 71 17.40 26.30 7.46
N GLY A 72 16.81 25.32 6.73
CA GLY A 72 16.27 25.53 5.41
C GLY A 72 17.28 25.66 4.27
N GLU A 73 18.56 25.42 4.52
CA GLU A 73 19.63 25.57 3.51
C GLU A 73 19.83 24.31 2.68
N GLN A 74 19.35 23.16 3.14
CA GLN A 74 19.54 21.86 2.51
C GLN A 74 18.24 21.07 2.45
N VAL A 75 18.21 20.13 1.49
CA VAL A 75 17.18 19.10 1.38
C VAL A 75 17.86 17.74 1.34
N ALA A 76 17.53 16.88 2.32
CA ALA A 76 17.91 15.47 2.27
C ALA A 76 16.82 14.68 1.57
N PHE A 77 17.20 13.64 0.84
CA PHE A 77 16.26 12.75 0.14
C PHE A 77 16.90 11.38 -0.13
N VAL A 78 16.08 10.41 -0.49
CA VAL A 78 16.53 9.08 -0.91
C VAL A 78 16.57 9.04 -2.44
N SER A 79 17.64 8.47 -2.99
CA SER A 79 17.80 8.27 -4.42
C SER A 79 18.22 6.85 -4.76
N THR A 80 17.60 6.24 -5.77
CA THR A 80 17.97 4.92 -6.29
C THR A 80 19.02 4.98 -7.40
N ARG A 81 19.67 6.12 -7.63
CA ARG A 81 20.66 6.32 -8.70
C ARG A 81 21.89 5.40 -8.59
N THR A 82 22.16 4.86 -7.41
CA THR A 82 23.25 3.93 -7.15
C THR A 82 22.78 2.49 -6.98
N GLY A 83 21.47 2.23 -7.14
CA GLY A 83 20.87 0.90 -7.12
C GLY A 83 19.77 0.75 -6.08
N ASN A 84 20.10 0.66 -4.79
CA ASN A 84 19.15 0.21 -3.76
C ASN A 84 18.40 1.33 -3.06
N GLY A 85 18.92 2.52 -3.05
CA GLY A 85 18.35 3.71 -2.40
C GLY A 85 19.22 4.18 -1.24
N ASP A 86 19.95 5.26 -1.51
CA ASP A 86 20.86 5.93 -0.57
C ASP A 86 20.35 7.31 -0.23
N ILE A 87 20.80 7.83 0.90
CA ILE A 87 20.51 9.20 1.33
C ILE A 87 21.47 10.17 0.66
N TYR A 88 20.91 11.21 0.08
CA TYR A 88 21.60 12.33 -0.53
C TYR A 88 21.19 13.64 0.15
N VAL A 89 22.10 14.60 0.16
CA VAL A 89 21.85 15.97 0.65
C VAL A 89 22.17 16.95 -0.47
N LEU A 90 21.18 17.77 -0.82
CA LEU A 90 21.30 18.87 -1.76
C LEU A 90 21.45 20.20 -0.99
N THR A 91 22.50 20.96 -1.26
CA THR A 91 22.67 22.33 -0.76
C THR A 91 21.96 23.28 -1.72
N LEU A 92 20.89 23.93 -1.29
CA LEU A 92 19.99 24.70 -2.15
C LEU A 92 20.66 25.90 -2.83
N ALA A 93 21.56 26.58 -2.11
CA ALA A 93 22.24 27.79 -2.62
C ALA A 93 23.26 27.49 -3.72
N THR A 94 23.90 26.31 -3.68
CA THR A 94 25.00 25.96 -4.60
C THR A 94 24.63 24.91 -5.62
N GLY A 95 23.57 24.14 -5.36
CA GLY A 95 23.21 22.94 -6.14
C GLY A 95 24.16 21.74 -5.87
N GLU A 96 25.04 21.83 -4.89
CA GLU A 96 25.94 20.75 -4.52
C GLU A 96 25.12 19.56 -3.99
N LEU A 97 25.38 18.38 -4.56
CA LEU A 97 24.74 17.14 -4.20
C LEU A 97 25.75 16.16 -3.61
N LYS A 98 25.52 15.74 -2.37
CA LYS A 98 26.39 14.83 -1.64
C LYS A 98 25.66 13.53 -1.28
N ARG A 99 26.25 12.37 -1.61
CA ARG A 99 25.82 11.06 -1.12
C ARG A 99 26.29 10.88 0.32
N ILE A 100 25.39 10.44 1.20
CA ILE A 100 25.66 10.31 2.65
C ILE A 100 25.76 8.85 3.07
N THR A 101 24.92 7.96 2.52
CA THR A 101 24.96 6.52 2.83
C THR A 101 25.40 5.72 1.60
N PHE A 102 25.92 4.50 1.84
CA PHE A 102 26.60 3.70 0.82
C PHE A 102 26.31 2.19 0.96
N ASP A 103 25.17 1.84 1.57
CA ASP A 103 24.83 0.45 1.85
C ASP A 103 24.19 -0.24 0.61
N ASP A 104 24.21 -1.57 0.61
CA ASP A 104 23.61 -2.39 -0.45
C ASP A 104 22.08 -2.59 -0.27
N VAL A 105 21.48 -2.01 0.75
CA VAL A 105 20.05 -2.04 1.05
C VAL A 105 19.44 -0.65 0.97
N LEU A 106 18.11 -0.58 1.04
CA LEU A 106 17.40 0.69 1.09
C LEU A 106 17.60 1.37 2.46
N ASP A 107 18.20 2.56 2.44
CA ASP A 107 18.24 3.47 3.58
C ASP A 107 17.09 4.46 3.47
N GLN A 108 16.02 4.21 4.24
CA GLN A 108 14.82 5.03 4.19
C GLN A 108 14.97 6.23 5.13
N LEU A 109 15.12 7.43 4.58
CA LEU A 109 15.24 8.67 5.35
C LEU A 109 13.98 8.93 6.20
N ASP A 110 14.17 9.14 7.50
CA ASP A 110 13.09 9.40 8.45
C ASP A 110 13.06 10.85 8.95
N GLY A 111 14.22 11.49 9.14
CA GLY A 111 14.25 12.86 9.63
C GLY A 111 15.63 13.43 9.87
N TRP A 112 15.66 14.72 10.20
CA TRP A 112 16.82 15.46 10.69
C TRP A 112 16.79 15.57 12.21
N SER A 113 17.97 15.58 12.85
CA SER A 113 18.07 16.13 14.19
C SER A 113 17.76 17.63 14.20
N ARG A 114 17.29 18.15 15.32
CA ARG A 114 16.88 19.56 15.43
C ARG A 114 18.03 20.56 15.22
N ASP A 115 19.23 20.16 15.55
CA ASP A 115 20.46 20.94 15.33
C ASP A 115 21.01 20.84 13.90
N GLY A 116 20.42 19.97 13.06
CA GLY A 116 20.85 19.73 11.69
C GLY A 116 22.11 18.90 11.54
N ALA A 117 22.65 18.35 12.63
CA ALA A 117 23.92 17.61 12.60
C ALA A 117 23.76 16.16 12.11
N TRP A 118 22.59 15.56 12.30
CA TRP A 118 22.32 14.14 12.04
C TRP A 118 21.13 13.92 11.14
N LEU A 119 21.22 12.89 10.32
CA LEU A 119 20.12 12.29 9.57
C LEU A 119 19.76 10.94 10.20
N TYR A 120 18.48 10.74 10.50
CA TYR A 120 17.92 9.50 11.01
C TYR A 120 17.24 8.75 9.86
N PHE A 121 17.40 7.43 9.84
CA PHE A 121 16.86 6.60 8.80
C PHE A 121 16.62 5.17 9.29
N SER A 122 15.73 4.46 8.60
CA SER A 122 15.43 3.05 8.85
C SER A 122 16.08 2.20 7.77
N SER A 123 16.74 1.11 8.16
CA SER A 123 17.46 0.22 7.24
C SER A 123 17.49 -1.21 7.74
N THR A 124 17.56 -2.16 6.79
CA THR A 124 17.74 -3.60 7.08
C THR A 124 19.21 -4.03 7.02
N SER A 125 20.15 -3.09 7.05
CA SER A 125 21.57 -3.34 6.80
C SER A 125 22.24 -4.26 7.83
N ARG A 126 21.68 -4.37 9.01
CA ARG A 126 22.27 -5.13 10.13
C ARG A 126 21.46 -6.33 10.58
N ASP A 127 20.18 -6.41 10.24
CA ASP A 127 19.35 -7.55 10.63
C ASP A 127 18.66 -8.20 9.41
N ILE A 128 18.39 -9.48 9.52
CA ILE A 128 17.85 -10.29 8.42
C ILE A 128 16.35 -9.99 8.29
N GLY A 129 16.03 -8.97 7.46
CA GLY A 129 14.68 -8.67 7.03
C GLY A 129 13.84 -7.77 7.96
N LEU A 130 14.42 -7.24 9.04
CA LEU A 130 13.79 -6.23 9.90
C LEU A 130 14.54 -4.90 9.79
N ASN A 131 13.81 -3.80 9.89
CA ASN A 131 14.41 -2.47 9.94
C ASN A 131 14.80 -2.13 11.37
N ASP A 132 15.99 -1.57 11.51
CA ASP A 132 16.45 -0.84 12.68
C ASP A 132 16.59 0.64 12.35
N VAL A 133 16.61 1.49 13.38
CA VAL A 133 16.87 2.90 13.19
C VAL A 133 18.36 3.19 13.32
N PHE A 134 18.86 3.93 12.34
CA PHE A 134 20.24 4.42 12.28
C PHE A 134 20.28 5.94 12.27
N ARG A 135 21.46 6.50 12.57
CA ARG A 135 21.77 7.90 12.30
C ARG A 135 23.14 8.02 11.64
N VAL A 136 23.31 9.03 10.82
CA VAL A 136 24.56 9.36 10.18
C VAL A 136 24.79 10.88 10.24
N ALA A 137 26.02 11.32 10.43
CA ALA A 137 26.31 12.75 10.40
C ALA A 137 26.05 13.33 9.00
N VAL A 138 25.48 14.53 8.90
CA VAL A 138 25.24 15.22 7.61
C VAL A 138 26.53 15.44 6.82
N THR A 139 27.67 15.51 7.52
CA THR A 139 28.99 15.56 6.91
C THR A 139 29.44 14.22 6.33
N GLY A 140 28.67 13.15 6.51
CA GLY A 140 29.00 11.77 6.13
C GLY A 140 29.76 11.05 7.24
N GLY A 141 30.12 9.81 6.98
CA GLY A 141 30.81 8.92 7.92
C GLY A 141 30.07 7.60 8.06
N THR A 142 30.45 6.79 9.03
CA THR A 142 29.83 5.48 9.27
C THR A 142 28.49 5.67 9.97
N PRO A 143 27.39 5.10 9.44
CA PRO A 143 26.12 5.08 10.14
C PRO A 143 26.19 4.37 11.48
N MET A 144 25.54 4.94 12.48
CA MET A 144 25.48 4.42 13.83
C MET A 144 24.07 3.88 14.08
N GLN A 145 23.98 2.64 14.51
CA GLN A 145 22.71 2.03 14.92
C GLN A 145 22.23 2.69 16.22
N VAL A 146 20.99 3.14 16.26
CA VAL A 146 20.36 3.82 17.41
C VAL A 146 19.43 2.88 18.14
N SER A 147 18.63 2.10 17.40
CA SER A 147 17.76 1.08 17.96
C SER A 147 18.16 -0.31 17.44
N ALA A 148 17.90 -1.34 18.20
CA ALA A 148 18.34 -2.70 17.88
C ALA A 148 17.47 -3.75 18.58
N ASP A 149 16.15 -3.65 18.52
CA ASP A 149 15.31 -4.71 19.02
C ASP A 149 15.22 -5.84 17.98
N ARG A 150 15.84 -6.96 18.29
CA ARG A 150 15.99 -8.12 17.41
C ARG A 150 14.67 -8.68 16.87
N TYR A 151 13.56 -8.43 17.54
CA TYR A 151 12.26 -9.04 17.21
C TYR A 151 11.24 -8.04 16.68
N THR A 152 11.63 -6.78 16.58
CA THR A 152 10.73 -5.68 16.23
C THR A 152 11.23 -4.98 14.98
N ASN A 153 10.33 -4.71 14.05
CA ASN A 153 10.60 -3.91 12.86
C ASN A 153 10.40 -2.43 13.23
N GLU A 154 11.47 -1.64 13.25
CA GLU A 154 11.50 -0.26 13.71
C GLU A 154 11.68 0.70 12.53
N PHE A 155 10.77 1.68 12.37
CA PHE A 155 10.77 2.56 11.20
C PHE A 155 10.00 3.87 11.46
N PHE A 156 10.11 4.82 10.55
CA PHE A 156 9.53 6.17 10.66
C PHE A 156 9.94 6.88 11.94
N SER A 157 11.24 6.97 12.16
CA SER A 157 11.80 7.55 13.37
C SER A 157 11.74 9.07 13.38
N ALA A 158 11.56 9.63 14.57
CA ALA A 158 11.54 11.08 14.81
C ALA A 158 12.33 11.41 16.08
N PRO A 159 13.51 12.05 15.97
CA PRO A 159 14.25 12.50 17.13
C PRO A 159 13.51 13.65 17.83
N SER A 160 13.53 13.65 19.18
CA SER A 160 12.97 14.75 19.97
C SER A 160 13.74 16.04 19.73
N PRO A 161 13.12 17.22 19.91
CA PRO A 161 13.79 18.49 19.70
C PRO A 161 15.05 18.71 20.54
N ASP A 162 15.14 18.07 21.71
CA ASP A 162 16.32 18.12 22.58
C ASP A 162 17.35 17.00 22.31
N GLY A 163 17.05 16.10 21.36
CA GLY A 163 17.91 14.99 20.96
C GLY A 163 17.99 13.83 21.95
N LYS A 164 17.24 13.86 23.08
CA LYS A 164 17.36 12.86 24.15
C LYS A 164 16.43 11.66 23.99
N MET A 165 15.45 11.78 23.14
CA MET A 165 14.47 10.74 22.86
C MET A 165 14.32 10.51 21.37
N LEU A 166 14.05 9.27 20.98
CA LEU A 166 13.67 8.89 19.63
C LEU A 166 12.29 8.28 19.67
N ALA A 167 11.35 8.85 18.95
CA ALA A 167 10.06 8.22 18.69
C ALA A 167 10.13 7.43 17.38
N PHE A 168 9.50 6.28 17.29
CA PHE A 168 9.45 5.48 16.08
C PHE A 168 8.21 4.60 16.05
N SER A 169 7.89 4.10 14.87
CA SER A 169 6.84 3.09 14.70
C SER A 169 7.45 1.71 14.80
N ALA A 170 6.86 0.84 15.61
CA ALA A 170 7.36 -0.51 15.79
C ALA A 170 6.23 -1.52 15.89
N ARG A 171 6.47 -2.69 15.44
CA ARG A 171 5.87 -3.99 15.75
C ARG A 171 6.18 -4.99 14.64
N GLY A 172 6.46 -6.23 14.97
CA GLY A 172 6.64 -7.39 14.11
C GLY A 172 6.75 -7.19 12.58
N ILE A 173 6.88 -8.21 11.84
CA ILE A 173 7.08 -8.16 10.36
C ILE A 173 5.98 -7.36 9.63
N GLY A 174 4.76 -7.39 10.15
CA GLY A 174 3.61 -6.74 9.48
C GLY A 174 3.59 -5.23 9.53
N SER A 175 4.34 -4.62 10.43
CA SER A 175 4.36 -3.15 10.56
C SER A 175 4.97 -2.45 9.34
N SER A 176 5.83 -3.13 8.58
CA SER A 176 6.33 -2.65 7.29
C SER A 176 5.25 -2.61 6.19
N GLN A 177 4.11 -3.23 6.41
CA GLN A 177 3.00 -3.28 5.46
C GLN A 177 1.95 -2.19 5.74
N TRP A 178 2.40 -0.96 5.90
CA TRP A 178 1.57 0.21 6.20
C TRP A 178 0.42 0.45 5.20
N TRP A 179 0.58 -0.04 3.97
CA TRP A 179 -0.42 0.10 2.89
C TRP A 179 -1.58 -0.89 2.98
N ARG A 180 -1.46 -1.99 3.77
CA ARG A 180 -2.55 -2.97 3.87
C ARG A 180 -3.72 -2.42 4.66
N LYS A 181 -4.93 -2.72 4.22
CA LYS A 181 -6.14 -2.56 5.02
C LYS A 181 -6.30 -3.81 5.89
N GLY A 182 -6.69 -3.65 7.14
CA GLY A 182 -7.01 -4.75 8.03
C GLY A 182 -6.48 -4.54 9.44
N HIS A 183 -7.03 -5.30 10.36
CA HIS A 183 -6.74 -5.25 11.79
C HIS A 183 -6.38 -6.65 12.27
N SER A 184 -5.28 -7.19 11.78
CA SER A 184 -4.69 -8.39 12.37
C SER A 184 -3.46 -7.99 13.19
N HIS A 185 -3.02 -8.88 14.07
CA HIS A 185 -1.80 -8.66 14.86
C HIS A 185 -0.54 -8.40 13.99
N ILE A 186 -0.58 -8.79 12.73
CA ILE A 186 0.50 -8.53 11.76
C ILE A 186 0.40 -7.10 11.20
N ASP A 187 -0.81 -6.56 11.07
CA ASP A 187 -1.06 -5.23 10.50
C ASP A 187 -1.05 -4.11 11.54
N GLU A 188 -1.04 -4.45 12.82
CA GLU A 188 -0.95 -3.49 13.90
C GLU A 188 0.46 -2.85 13.93
N ALA A 189 0.50 -1.56 14.22
CA ALA A 189 1.71 -0.83 14.50
C ALA A 189 1.50 0.02 15.75
N GLU A 190 2.56 0.26 16.47
CA GLU A 190 2.54 1.02 17.72
C GLU A 190 3.62 2.11 17.68
N VAL A 191 3.39 3.19 18.38
CA VAL A 191 4.41 4.23 18.58
C VAL A 191 5.17 3.96 19.88
N TRP A 192 6.48 3.92 19.75
CA TRP A 192 7.42 3.69 20.85
C TRP A 192 8.38 4.85 21.01
N LEU A 193 8.98 4.96 22.20
CA LEU A 193 10.08 5.86 22.53
C LEU A 193 11.29 5.07 22.96
N LEU A 194 12.44 5.48 22.48
CA LEU A 194 13.75 5.11 23.01
C LEU A 194 14.33 6.31 23.73
N ARG A 195 14.70 6.13 25.00
CA ARG A 195 15.28 7.17 25.86
C ARG A 195 16.75 6.86 26.16
N SER A 196 17.55 7.90 26.30
CA SER A 196 18.95 7.78 26.73
C SER A 196 19.81 6.87 25.84
N PHE A 197 19.56 6.89 24.55
CA PHE A 197 20.24 6.01 23.59
C PHE A 197 21.70 6.44 23.30
N ASP A 198 22.12 7.65 23.68
CA ASP A 198 23.52 8.11 23.55
C ASP A 198 24.43 7.56 24.66
N ASP A 199 23.84 7.17 25.79
CA ASP A 199 24.58 6.74 26.99
C ASP A 199 24.59 5.20 27.16
N GLY A 200 24.08 4.44 26.16
CA GLY A 200 23.99 2.99 26.22
C GLY A 200 22.79 2.44 25.45
N PRO A 201 22.32 1.23 25.76
CA PRO A 201 21.24 0.57 25.00
C PRO A 201 19.88 1.26 25.12
N GLY A 202 19.76 2.30 25.93
CA GLY A 202 18.55 3.07 26.13
C GLY A 202 17.42 2.29 26.83
N THR A 203 16.29 2.96 26.98
CA THR A 203 15.07 2.38 27.55
C THR A 203 13.91 2.55 26.60
N TYR A 204 13.26 1.44 26.27
CA TYR A 204 12.10 1.40 25.39
C TYR A 204 10.80 1.62 26.19
N GLU A 205 9.96 2.53 25.74
CA GLU A 205 8.66 2.83 26.32
C GLU A 205 7.60 2.85 25.23
N ARG A 206 6.54 2.09 25.40
CA ARG A 206 5.40 2.12 24.48
C ARG A 206 4.52 3.34 24.76
N VAL A 207 4.31 4.19 23.76
CA VAL A 207 3.46 5.39 23.87
C VAL A 207 2.01 5.05 23.63
N THR A 208 1.73 4.27 22.59
CA THR A 208 0.37 3.94 22.19
C THR A 208 0.07 2.47 22.46
N ALA A 209 -1.17 2.17 22.81
CA ALA A 209 -1.61 0.83 23.21
C ALA A 209 -3.03 0.51 22.74
N ALA A 210 -3.51 1.13 21.67
CA ALA A 210 -4.80 0.79 21.09
C ALA A 210 -4.67 -0.53 20.32
N GLY A 211 -5.04 -1.63 20.95
CA GLY A 211 -5.05 -2.94 20.31
C GLY A 211 -5.87 -2.92 19.00
N GLY A 212 -5.31 -3.45 17.93
CA GLY A 212 -5.95 -3.53 16.63
C GLY A 212 -5.88 -2.26 15.77
N ALA A 213 -5.07 -1.26 16.13
CA ALA A 213 -4.89 -0.05 15.33
C ALA A 213 -3.53 0.00 14.65
N LYS A 214 -3.44 0.71 13.52
CA LYS A 214 -2.20 1.14 12.90
C LYS A 214 -1.84 2.51 13.42
N GLU A 215 -0.81 2.61 14.24
CA GLU A 215 -0.35 3.84 14.86
C GLU A 215 1.08 4.11 14.41
N MET A 216 1.26 5.09 13.52
CA MET A 216 2.50 5.28 12.77
C MET A 216 2.86 6.75 12.61
N TRP A 217 4.07 7.00 12.11
CA TRP A 217 4.61 8.33 11.80
C TRP A 217 4.57 9.28 12.98
N PRO A 218 5.32 9.00 14.04
CA PRO A 218 5.43 9.91 15.16
C PRO A 218 6.08 11.24 14.73
N MET A 219 5.57 12.34 15.27
CA MET A 219 6.04 13.69 14.99
C MET A 219 6.01 14.51 16.30
N TRP A 220 7.12 15.10 16.66
CA TRP A 220 7.20 15.89 17.88
C TRP A 220 6.62 17.31 17.72
N SER A 221 5.94 17.80 18.77
CA SER A 221 5.70 19.23 18.91
C SER A 221 7.03 19.98 19.09
N ALA A 222 7.05 21.27 18.76
CA ALA A 222 8.27 22.08 18.82
C ALA A 222 8.91 22.11 20.21
N ASP A 223 8.11 22.01 21.28
CA ASP A 223 8.55 22.01 22.67
C ASP A 223 8.92 20.60 23.20
N GLY A 224 8.80 19.57 22.37
CA GLY A 224 9.09 18.19 22.73
C GLY A 224 8.14 17.55 23.75
N ARG A 225 7.01 18.21 24.07
CA ARG A 225 6.09 17.72 25.10
C ARG A 225 4.98 16.85 24.57
N ARG A 226 4.63 16.98 23.29
CA ARG A 226 3.55 16.24 22.64
C ARG A 226 4.08 15.47 21.45
N LEU A 227 3.44 14.35 21.18
CA LEU A 227 3.73 13.52 20.04
C LEU A 227 2.46 13.40 19.20
N TYR A 228 2.54 13.87 17.96
CA TYR A 228 1.53 13.66 16.93
C TYR A 228 1.83 12.33 16.23
N TYR A 229 0.80 11.64 15.77
CA TYR A 229 0.94 10.39 15.03
C TYR A 229 -0.33 10.12 14.20
N VAL A 230 -0.25 9.20 13.27
CA VAL A 230 -1.41 8.75 12.49
C VAL A 230 -1.98 7.48 13.10
N SER A 231 -3.30 7.40 13.24
CA SER A 231 -3.99 6.22 13.74
C SER A 231 -5.34 6.01 13.04
N ASP A 232 -5.67 4.76 12.77
CA ASP A 232 -6.99 4.31 12.31
C ASP A 232 -7.84 3.74 13.45
N ARG A 233 -7.47 4.03 14.72
CA ARG A 233 -8.15 3.51 15.91
C ARG A 233 -9.65 3.72 15.84
N ALA A 234 -10.37 2.68 16.24
CA ALA A 234 -11.82 2.71 16.31
C ALA A 234 -12.30 3.68 17.40
N GLU A 235 -13.12 4.64 17.01
CA GLU A 235 -13.77 5.60 17.90
C GLU A 235 -15.20 5.85 17.43
N ALA A 236 -16.06 6.40 18.31
CA ALA A 236 -17.40 6.81 17.92
C ALA A 236 -17.34 7.78 16.72
N GLY A 237 -17.87 7.35 15.57
CA GLY A 237 -17.81 8.10 14.31
C GLY A 237 -16.70 7.66 13.33
N ASN A 238 -15.78 6.78 13.71
CA ASN A 238 -14.75 6.21 12.81
C ASN A 238 -14.99 4.71 12.57
N LYS A 239 -16.17 4.35 12.09
CA LYS A 239 -16.55 2.94 11.85
C LYS A 239 -15.81 2.30 10.66
N ASN A 240 -15.28 3.13 9.75
CA ASN A 240 -14.66 2.68 8.51
C ASN A 240 -13.12 2.59 8.57
N GLY A 241 -12.52 2.74 9.77
CA GLY A 241 -11.06 2.71 9.91
C GLY A 241 -10.34 3.83 9.16
N ALA A 242 -10.94 5.02 9.05
CA ALA A 242 -10.28 6.18 8.46
C ALA A 242 -9.06 6.57 9.27
N GLN A 243 -7.95 6.82 8.62
CA GLN A 243 -6.76 7.32 9.29
C GLN A 243 -6.92 8.79 9.62
N ASN A 244 -6.55 9.14 10.85
CA ASN A 244 -6.57 10.50 11.38
C ASN A 244 -5.26 10.83 12.08
N ILE A 245 -4.96 12.12 12.20
CA ILE A 245 -3.84 12.61 13.00
C ILE A 245 -4.32 12.75 14.45
N TRP A 246 -3.55 12.15 15.34
CA TRP A 246 -3.77 12.14 16.79
C TRP A 246 -2.61 12.82 17.50
N VAL A 247 -2.82 13.19 18.76
CA VAL A 247 -1.80 13.75 19.63
C VAL A 247 -1.91 13.13 21.01
N ALA A 248 -0.75 12.87 21.63
CA ALA A 248 -0.63 12.37 23.00
C ALA A 248 0.54 13.04 23.72
N THR A 249 0.51 13.03 25.04
CA THR A 249 1.66 13.35 25.89
C THR A 249 2.36 12.05 26.27
N PRO A 250 3.64 11.85 25.94
CA PRO A 250 4.38 10.66 26.37
C PRO A 250 4.27 10.41 27.87
N GLY A 251 3.99 9.15 28.24
CA GLY A 251 3.76 8.76 29.64
C GLY A 251 2.38 9.12 30.20
N ARG A 252 1.45 9.60 29.36
CA ARG A 252 0.05 9.88 29.77
C ARG A 252 -0.94 9.21 28.84
N SER A 253 -2.15 9.01 29.32
CA SER A 253 -3.25 8.43 28.51
C SER A 253 -4.21 9.51 27.99
N ASP A 254 -3.67 10.62 27.49
CA ASP A 254 -4.42 11.80 27.05
C ASP A 254 -4.56 11.86 25.50
N PHE A 255 -4.85 10.73 24.90
CA PHE A 255 -4.98 10.60 23.44
C PHE A 255 -6.14 11.45 22.89
N ARG A 256 -5.83 12.32 21.95
CA ARG A 256 -6.82 13.19 21.32
C ARG A 256 -6.68 13.20 19.80
N ARG A 257 -7.79 13.01 19.10
CA ARG A 257 -7.87 13.17 17.65
C ARG A 257 -7.81 14.65 17.27
N VAL A 258 -7.00 14.98 16.27
CA VAL A 258 -6.80 16.35 15.79
C VAL A 258 -7.52 16.56 14.46
N SER A 259 -7.44 15.62 13.52
CA SER A 259 -8.18 15.67 12.24
C SER A 259 -9.50 14.88 12.33
N ASN A 260 -10.44 15.12 11.39
CA ASN A 260 -11.78 14.52 11.40
C ASN A 260 -12.14 13.89 10.05
N PHE A 261 -11.27 13.04 9.53
CA PHE A 261 -11.58 12.29 8.32
C PHE A 261 -12.50 11.11 8.63
N THR A 262 -13.43 10.83 7.74
CA THR A 262 -14.41 9.75 7.83
C THR A 262 -14.06 8.57 6.93
N ASP A 263 -13.08 8.72 6.05
CA ASP A 263 -12.60 7.73 5.09
C ASP A 263 -11.12 7.91 4.79
N GLY A 264 -10.54 7.00 4.02
CA GLY A 264 -9.21 7.12 3.42
C GLY A 264 -8.05 7.12 4.40
N ARG A 265 -6.87 7.47 3.89
CA ARG A 265 -5.60 7.39 4.60
C ARG A 265 -4.94 8.75 4.73
N VAL A 266 -4.13 8.90 5.77
CA VAL A 266 -3.13 9.96 5.95
C VAL A 266 -1.77 9.31 5.79
N LEU A 267 -1.04 9.69 4.76
CA LEU A 267 0.25 9.09 4.41
C LEU A 267 1.36 10.14 4.48
N TRP A 268 2.55 9.71 4.83
CA TRP A 268 3.77 10.53 4.82
C TRP A 268 3.62 11.90 5.51
N PRO A 269 3.08 11.96 6.72
CA PRO A 269 2.92 13.22 7.42
C PRO A 269 4.29 13.78 7.82
N SER A 270 4.42 15.09 7.73
CA SER A 270 5.59 15.86 8.17
C SER A 270 5.12 17.10 8.91
N ILE A 271 5.60 17.28 10.14
CA ILE A 271 5.26 18.44 10.97
C ILE A 271 6.28 19.57 10.77
N SER A 272 5.81 20.81 10.74
CA SER A 272 6.67 21.99 10.71
C SER A 272 7.57 22.08 11.93
N TYR A 273 8.75 22.68 11.79
CA TYR A 273 9.68 22.82 12.90
C TYR A 273 9.15 23.65 14.09
N ASP A 274 8.18 24.54 13.83
CA ASP A 274 7.46 25.30 14.87
C ASP A 274 6.24 24.54 15.44
N GLY A 275 5.95 23.35 14.92
CA GLY A 275 4.88 22.48 15.40
C GLY A 275 3.45 22.92 15.03
N ARG A 276 3.29 23.95 14.19
CA ARG A 276 1.97 24.55 13.90
C ARG A 276 1.22 23.92 12.73
N GLU A 277 1.92 23.32 11.80
CA GLU A 277 1.32 22.72 10.62
C GLU A 277 1.85 21.31 10.39
N VAL A 278 0.97 20.40 9.95
CA VAL A 278 1.34 19.09 9.42
C VAL A 278 0.96 19.06 7.95
N VAL A 279 1.91 18.71 7.07
CA VAL A 279 1.64 18.39 5.68
C VAL A 279 1.60 16.88 5.51
N PHE A 280 0.73 16.39 4.65
CA PHE A 280 0.56 14.94 4.42
C PHE A 280 -0.06 14.66 3.06
N GLU A 281 0.11 13.44 2.60
CA GLU A 281 -0.58 12.93 1.42
C GLU A 281 -1.97 12.40 1.80
N ARG A 282 -2.97 12.74 1.01
CA ARG A 282 -4.30 12.16 1.05
C ARG A 282 -4.95 12.21 -0.32
N ASN A 283 -5.52 11.08 -0.76
CA ASN A 283 -6.20 10.96 -2.05
C ASN A 283 -5.36 11.47 -3.24
N PHE A 284 -4.06 11.10 -3.25
CA PHE A 284 -3.08 11.49 -4.27
C PHE A 284 -2.75 12.99 -4.32
N GLY A 285 -3.26 13.76 -3.37
CA GLY A 285 -2.99 15.19 -3.21
C GLY A 285 -2.26 15.49 -1.91
N ILE A 286 -1.74 16.70 -1.79
CA ILE A 286 -1.10 17.19 -0.58
C ILE A 286 -2.08 18.03 0.21
N TRP A 287 -2.15 17.76 1.49
CA TRP A 287 -3.02 18.42 2.45
C TRP A 287 -2.20 19.03 3.58
N LYS A 288 -2.77 20.06 4.20
CA LYS A 288 -2.26 20.68 5.42
C LYS A 288 -3.28 20.55 6.56
N LEU A 289 -2.75 20.36 7.77
CA LEU A 289 -3.50 20.44 9.03
C LEU A 289 -2.87 21.52 9.89
N ASP A 290 -3.67 22.45 10.37
CA ASP A 290 -3.31 23.36 11.45
C ASP A 290 -3.47 22.63 12.80
N THR A 291 -2.40 22.52 13.56
CA THR A 291 -2.35 21.66 14.77
C THR A 291 -3.16 22.22 15.94
N GLU A 292 -3.42 23.53 15.97
CA GLU A 292 -4.19 24.20 17.02
C GLU A 292 -5.70 24.07 16.76
N SER A 293 -6.13 24.44 15.55
CA SER A 293 -7.56 24.44 15.18
C SER A 293 -8.09 23.09 14.68
N GLY A 294 -7.19 22.19 14.24
CA GLY A 294 -7.56 20.93 13.58
C GLY A 294 -8.11 21.12 12.16
N LYS A 295 -8.02 22.32 11.60
CA LYS A 295 -8.49 22.61 10.25
C LYS A 295 -7.59 21.95 9.21
N THR A 296 -8.19 21.22 8.28
CA THR A 296 -7.51 20.62 7.14
C THR A 296 -7.82 21.36 5.85
N THR A 297 -6.84 21.49 4.97
CA THR A 297 -6.98 22.18 3.68
C THR A 297 -6.13 21.46 2.63
N GLU A 298 -6.70 21.19 1.46
CA GLU A 298 -5.98 20.68 0.32
C GLU A 298 -5.11 21.77 -0.31
N VAL A 299 -3.86 21.44 -0.65
CA VAL A 299 -2.94 22.34 -1.35
C VAL A 299 -3.16 22.17 -2.85
N SER A 300 -3.66 23.23 -3.50
CA SER A 300 -3.88 23.21 -4.95
C SER A 300 -2.55 23.33 -5.68
N ILE A 301 -2.11 22.26 -6.32
CA ILE A 301 -0.81 22.18 -7.01
C ILE A 301 -1.05 22.10 -8.51
N THR A 302 -0.40 22.99 -9.26
CA THR A 302 -0.32 22.95 -10.71
C THR A 302 1.10 22.63 -11.14
N ARG A 303 1.32 21.45 -11.68
CA ARG A 303 2.61 21.10 -12.28
C ARG A 303 2.62 21.62 -13.73
N ARG A 304 3.46 22.62 -14.01
CA ARG A 304 3.74 23.03 -15.40
C ARG A 304 4.75 22.05 -16.01
N GLY A 305 4.37 21.46 -17.08
CA GLY A 305 5.22 20.64 -17.93
C GLY A 305 4.59 20.64 -19.31
N ALA A 306 5.26 20.14 -20.33
CA ALA A 306 4.60 19.86 -21.58
C ALA A 306 3.30 19.14 -21.23
N ALA A 307 2.17 19.69 -21.69
CA ALA A 307 0.96 18.92 -21.73
C ALA A 307 1.42 17.58 -22.24
N SER A 308 1.34 16.61 -21.34
CA SER A 308 1.74 15.25 -21.58
C SER A 308 1.65 14.96 -23.07
N GLY A 309 2.69 14.40 -23.61
CA GLY A 309 2.58 13.58 -24.81
C GLY A 309 1.33 12.72 -24.70
N PRO A 310 1.01 11.92 -25.67
CA PRO A 310 -0.24 11.18 -25.77
C PRO A 310 -0.66 10.63 -24.39
N ALA A 311 -1.95 10.59 -24.09
CA ALA A 311 -2.54 10.17 -22.81
C ALA A 311 -2.08 8.77 -22.30
N ILE A 312 -0.94 8.30 -22.77
CA ILE A 312 -0.27 7.05 -22.45
C ILE A 312 1.11 7.41 -21.91
N GLU A 313 1.27 7.29 -20.59
CA GLU A 313 2.58 7.32 -19.96
C GLU A 313 3.21 5.93 -20.10
N ARG A 314 4.39 5.86 -20.73
CA ARG A 314 5.18 4.62 -20.78
C ARG A 314 6.08 4.58 -19.56
N VAL A 315 5.63 3.87 -18.53
CA VAL A 315 6.42 3.65 -17.31
C VAL A 315 7.14 2.32 -17.45
N ARG A 316 8.45 2.31 -17.27
CA ARG A 316 9.22 1.07 -17.16
C ARG A 316 9.08 0.52 -15.75
N LEU A 317 8.29 -0.53 -15.62
CA LEU A 317 8.11 -1.24 -14.34
C LEU A 317 9.14 -2.38 -14.28
N THR A 318 10.12 -2.26 -13.41
CA THR A 318 11.18 -3.25 -13.23
C THR A 318 11.06 -4.03 -11.93
N ASP A 319 10.19 -3.57 -11.04
CA ASP A 319 9.98 -4.11 -9.70
C ASP A 319 8.50 -4.10 -9.29
N ARG A 320 8.18 -4.72 -8.15
CA ARG A 320 6.84 -4.77 -7.55
C ARG A 320 5.78 -5.45 -8.42
N ILE A 321 6.19 -6.44 -9.20
CA ILE A 321 5.26 -7.37 -9.83
C ILE A 321 4.85 -8.36 -8.75
N SER A 322 3.60 -8.33 -8.33
CA SER A 322 3.10 -9.20 -7.25
C SER A 322 2.50 -10.50 -7.77
N GLU A 323 1.94 -10.48 -8.97
CA GLU A 323 1.30 -11.64 -9.59
C GLU A 323 1.59 -11.65 -11.09
N LEU A 324 1.67 -12.85 -11.66
CA LEU A 324 1.86 -13.07 -13.08
C LEU A 324 1.15 -14.33 -13.51
N GLU A 325 0.31 -14.25 -14.54
CA GLU A 325 -0.40 -15.40 -15.11
C GLU A 325 -0.35 -15.38 -16.62
N LEU A 326 0.11 -16.49 -17.21
CA LEU A 326 0.17 -16.69 -18.65
C LEU A 326 -1.23 -17.09 -19.17
N SER A 327 -1.65 -16.51 -20.30
CA SER A 327 -2.89 -16.94 -20.94
C SER A 327 -2.80 -18.40 -21.41
N PRO A 328 -3.92 -19.16 -21.46
CA PRO A 328 -3.92 -20.56 -21.88
C PRO A 328 -3.31 -20.81 -23.27
N ASP A 329 -3.41 -19.83 -24.18
CA ASP A 329 -2.79 -19.92 -25.52
C ASP A 329 -1.29 -19.56 -25.55
N GLY A 330 -0.72 -19.17 -24.39
CA GLY A 330 0.68 -18.78 -24.24
C GLY A 330 1.07 -17.46 -24.89
N LYS A 331 0.11 -16.70 -25.43
CA LYS A 331 0.40 -15.48 -26.21
C LYS A 331 0.34 -14.19 -25.42
N LYS A 332 -0.32 -14.21 -24.26
CA LYS A 332 -0.49 -13.03 -23.40
C LYS A 332 -0.08 -13.35 -21.98
N VAL A 333 0.34 -12.33 -21.28
CA VAL A 333 0.61 -12.38 -19.86
C VAL A 333 -0.21 -11.28 -19.17
N ALA A 334 -0.90 -11.65 -18.09
CA ALA A 334 -1.49 -10.69 -17.17
C ALA A 334 -0.62 -10.61 -15.91
N PHE A 335 -0.48 -9.44 -15.35
CA PHE A 335 0.32 -9.24 -14.15
C PHE A 335 -0.20 -8.06 -13.35
N ILE A 336 0.12 -8.05 -12.08
CA ILE A 336 -0.27 -7.00 -11.15
C ILE A 336 0.98 -6.24 -10.73
N VAL A 337 0.92 -4.92 -10.89
CA VAL A 337 1.96 -4.00 -10.45
C VAL A 337 1.31 -2.86 -9.68
N ARG A 338 1.78 -2.64 -8.45
CA ARG A 338 1.28 -1.58 -7.57
C ARG A 338 -0.26 -1.62 -7.38
N GLY A 339 -0.82 -2.83 -7.35
CA GLY A 339 -2.26 -3.02 -7.19
C GLY A 339 -3.10 -2.79 -8.45
N GLU A 340 -2.46 -2.68 -9.63
CA GLU A 340 -3.13 -2.48 -10.90
C GLU A 340 -2.92 -3.67 -11.84
N VAL A 341 -3.96 -4.05 -12.56
CA VAL A 341 -3.90 -5.14 -13.53
C VAL A 341 -3.44 -4.64 -14.89
N PHE A 342 -2.40 -5.28 -15.42
CA PHE A 342 -1.88 -5.07 -16.76
C PHE A 342 -1.92 -6.35 -17.58
N ALA A 343 -1.96 -6.20 -18.89
CA ALA A 343 -1.81 -7.29 -19.85
C ALA A 343 -0.85 -6.90 -20.97
N ALA A 344 0.00 -7.84 -21.41
CA ALA A 344 0.97 -7.64 -22.47
C ALA A 344 1.08 -8.87 -23.37
N SER A 345 1.72 -8.74 -24.54
CA SER A 345 2.14 -9.89 -25.34
C SER A 345 3.24 -10.66 -24.60
N ALA A 346 3.08 -11.96 -24.46
CA ALA A 346 4.11 -12.83 -23.89
C ALA A 346 5.15 -13.25 -24.92
N ALA A 347 4.80 -13.23 -26.21
CA ALA A 347 5.70 -13.67 -27.30
C ALA A 347 6.57 -12.54 -27.81
N ASP A 348 5.97 -11.35 -28.05
CA ASP A 348 6.65 -10.24 -28.75
C ASP A 348 7.20 -9.20 -27.78
N GLY A 349 6.82 -9.28 -26.49
CA GLY A 349 7.09 -8.22 -25.54
C GLY A 349 6.36 -6.90 -25.91
N GLY A 350 6.94 -5.77 -25.52
CA GLY A 350 6.39 -4.46 -25.85
C GLY A 350 5.61 -3.83 -24.71
N ASP A 351 4.73 -2.88 -25.06
CA ASP A 351 3.96 -2.12 -24.08
C ASP A 351 2.85 -2.96 -23.43
N ALA A 352 2.71 -2.87 -22.11
CA ALA A 352 1.59 -3.43 -21.40
C ALA A 352 0.40 -2.45 -21.40
N THR A 353 -0.79 -2.99 -21.55
CA THR A 353 -2.04 -2.22 -21.44
C THR A 353 -2.57 -2.36 -20.03
N ARG A 354 -2.89 -1.25 -19.37
CA ARG A 354 -3.58 -1.27 -18.08
C ARG A 354 -5.03 -1.71 -18.30
N VAL A 355 -5.43 -2.77 -17.62
CA VAL A 355 -6.76 -3.39 -17.68
C VAL A 355 -7.69 -2.72 -16.66
N SER A 356 -7.26 -2.64 -15.41
CA SER A 356 -8.03 -1.98 -14.36
C SER A 356 -7.97 -0.46 -14.49
N LYS A 357 -9.08 0.20 -14.15
CA LYS A 357 -9.22 1.67 -14.22
C LYS A 357 -9.66 2.29 -12.90
N SER A 358 -9.62 1.52 -11.82
CA SER A 358 -10.00 1.99 -10.49
C SER A 358 -8.80 2.58 -9.75
N ALA A 359 -9.08 3.29 -8.65
CA ALA A 359 -8.06 3.77 -7.73
C ALA A 359 -7.85 2.80 -6.55
N ALA A 360 -8.54 1.65 -6.56
CA ALA A 360 -8.41 0.62 -5.56
C ALA A 360 -7.33 -0.38 -5.95
N GLU A 361 -6.90 -1.17 -4.99
CA GLU A 361 -5.98 -2.28 -5.23
C GLU A 361 -6.73 -3.45 -5.86
N GLU A 362 -6.18 -3.98 -6.94
CA GLU A 362 -6.60 -5.20 -7.59
C GLU A 362 -5.59 -6.33 -7.34
N TYR A 363 -6.09 -7.57 -7.29
CA TYR A 363 -5.27 -8.77 -7.03
C TYR A 363 -5.95 -10.05 -7.53
N GLN A 364 -5.25 -11.19 -7.48
CA GLN A 364 -5.74 -12.53 -7.85
C GLN A 364 -6.29 -12.60 -9.27
N VAL A 365 -5.44 -12.24 -10.21
CA VAL A 365 -5.78 -12.28 -11.62
C VAL A 365 -5.85 -13.72 -12.17
N THR A 366 -6.82 -14.02 -13.04
CA THR A 366 -6.94 -15.30 -13.72
C THR A 366 -7.53 -15.19 -15.13
N TRP A 367 -6.97 -15.94 -16.09
CA TRP A 367 -7.44 -16.01 -17.45
C TRP A 367 -8.60 -17.00 -17.62
N ALA A 368 -9.56 -16.65 -18.47
CA ALA A 368 -10.50 -17.62 -18.99
C ALA A 368 -9.80 -18.54 -20.00
N PRO A 369 -10.28 -19.79 -20.18
CA PRO A 369 -9.72 -20.75 -21.13
C PRO A 369 -9.69 -20.27 -22.58
N ASP A 370 -10.52 -19.29 -22.94
CA ASP A 370 -10.56 -18.67 -24.27
C ASP A 370 -9.41 -17.67 -24.52
N SER A 371 -8.58 -17.37 -23.52
CA SER A 371 -7.49 -16.39 -23.58
C SER A 371 -7.94 -14.97 -23.97
N ARG A 372 -9.21 -14.64 -23.80
CA ARG A 372 -9.82 -13.36 -24.19
C ARG A 372 -10.45 -12.62 -23.01
N ARG A 373 -10.75 -13.33 -21.95
CA ARG A 373 -11.36 -12.78 -20.75
C ARG A 373 -10.44 -12.98 -19.55
N LEU A 374 -10.44 -12.01 -18.67
CA LEU A 374 -9.64 -11.98 -17.46
C LEU A 374 -10.55 -11.67 -16.29
N VAL A 375 -10.41 -12.38 -15.18
CA VAL A 375 -11.09 -12.05 -13.92
C VAL A 375 -10.05 -11.65 -12.89
N TYR A 376 -10.38 -10.69 -12.06
CA TYR A 376 -9.56 -10.23 -10.95
C TYR A 376 -10.43 -9.75 -9.79
N VAL A 377 -9.83 -9.62 -8.64
CA VAL A 377 -10.48 -9.11 -7.42
C VAL A 377 -10.19 -7.62 -7.30
N SER A 378 -11.19 -6.82 -6.96
CA SER A 378 -11.04 -5.38 -6.68
C SER A 378 -11.85 -4.98 -5.46
N GLY A 379 -11.23 -4.20 -4.57
CA GLY A 379 -11.85 -3.64 -3.37
C GLY A 379 -12.46 -2.25 -3.58
N ARG A 380 -12.75 -1.83 -4.82
CA ARG A 380 -13.17 -0.46 -5.17
C ARG A 380 -14.47 -0.01 -4.50
N ASP A 381 -15.34 -0.95 -4.15
CA ASP A 381 -16.62 -0.68 -3.49
C ASP A 381 -16.55 -0.87 -1.96
N GLY A 382 -15.34 -1.02 -1.41
CA GLY A 382 -15.10 -1.22 0.02
C GLY A 382 -15.04 -2.68 0.46
N THR A 383 -15.69 -3.59 -0.28
CA THR A 383 -15.63 -5.05 -0.12
C THR A 383 -14.99 -5.64 -1.37
N PRO A 384 -14.05 -6.61 -1.26
CA PRO A 384 -13.47 -7.29 -2.41
C PRO A 384 -14.50 -8.06 -3.23
N HIS A 385 -14.59 -7.74 -4.52
CA HIS A 385 -15.49 -8.38 -5.49
C HIS A 385 -14.78 -8.79 -6.75
N LEU A 386 -15.42 -9.67 -7.54
CA LEU A 386 -14.89 -10.18 -8.78
C LEU A 386 -15.31 -9.29 -9.95
N PHE A 387 -14.35 -8.93 -10.77
CA PHE A 387 -14.52 -8.16 -12.00
C PHE A 387 -13.98 -8.94 -13.19
N LEU A 388 -14.75 -8.96 -14.28
CA LEU A 388 -14.38 -9.60 -15.53
C LEU A 388 -14.08 -8.53 -16.58
N TYR A 389 -12.92 -8.62 -17.19
CA TYR A 389 -12.55 -7.81 -18.35
C TYR A 389 -12.56 -8.66 -19.63
N ASP A 390 -13.21 -8.17 -20.67
CA ASP A 390 -13.25 -8.79 -21.99
C ASP A 390 -12.43 -7.95 -22.99
N PHE A 391 -11.35 -8.53 -23.51
CA PHE A 391 -10.46 -7.87 -24.47
C PHE A 391 -11.06 -7.67 -25.85
N ASN A 392 -12.13 -8.39 -26.23
CA ASN A 392 -12.78 -8.18 -27.51
C ASN A 392 -13.67 -6.93 -27.52
N SER A 393 -14.38 -6.71 -26.42
CA SER A 393 -15.27 -5.55 -26.28
C SER A 393 -14.60 -4.38 -25.56
N ASN A 394 -13.43 -4.59 -24.93
CA ASN A 394 -12.76 -3.66 -24.02
C ASN A 394 -13.69 -3.18 -22.90
N THR A 395 -14.51 -4.09 -22.37
CA THR A 395 -15.47 -3.79 -21.31
C THR A 395 -15.14 -4.54 -20.03
N GLU A 396 -15.40 -3.88 -18.92
CA GLU A 396 -15.34 -4.44 -17.58
C GLU A 396 -16.75 -4.69 -17.07
N THR A 397 -16.94 -5.81 -16.38
CA THR A 397 -18.22 -6.18 -15.78
C THR A 397 -17.99 -6.68 -14.36
N GLN A 398 -18.66 -6.10 -13.39
CA GLN A 398 -18.71 -6.64 -12.04
C GLN A 398 -19.51 -7.94 -12.01
N LEU A 399 -18.90 -9.00 -11.49
CA LEU A 399 -19.53 -10.32 -11.40
C LEU A 399 -20.27 -10.52 -10.09
N THR A 400 -19.68 -10.06 -8.97
CA THR A 400 -20.23 -10.26 -7.62
C THR A 400 -20.39 -8.93 -6.87
N ASN A 401 -21.36 -8.90 -5.93
CA ASN A 401 -21.68 -7.69 -5.15
C ASN A 401 -22.23 -8.03 -3.74
N ASP A 402 -21.81 -9.14 -3.16
CA ASP A 402 -22.26 -9.59 -1.83
C ASP A 402 -21.64 -8.72 -0.70
N ALA A 403 -22.18 -8.81 0.51
CA ALA A 403 -21.61 -8.12 1.67
C ALA A 403 -20.30 -8.76 2.18
N ALA A 404 -20.01 -9.99 1.77
CA ALA A 404 -18.77 -10.70 2.12
C ALA A 404 -17.75 -10.65 0.99
N ASP A 405 -16.48 -10.70 1.36
CA ASP A 405 -15.34 -10.68 0.46
C ASP A 405 -15.34 -11.90 -0.48
N ASP A 406 -15.11 -11.68 -1.77
CA ASP A 406 -14.89 -12.72 -2.76
C ASP A 406 -13.41 -12.76 -3.16
N SER A 407 -12.84 -13.96 -3.24
CA SER A 407 -11.41 -14.17 -3.48
C SER A 407 -11.12 -15.43 -4.30
N THR A 408 -9.88 -15.55 -4.76
CA THR A 408 -9.34 -16.72 -5.47
C THR A 408 -10.18 -17.20 -6.64
N PRO A 409 -10.55 -16.34 -7.62
CA PRO A 409 -11.35 -16.75 -8.76
C PRO A 409 -10.61 -17.78 -9.65
N ARG A 410 -11.34 -18.78 -10.17
CA ARG A 410 -10.84 -19.78 -11.11
C ARG A 410 -11.92 -20.19 -12.10
N PHE A 411 -11.60 -20.14 -13.39
CA PHE A 411 -12.50 -20.67 -14.42
C PHE A 411 -12.52 -22.19 -14.42
N SER A 412 -13.69 -22.77 -14.72
CA SER A 412 -13.78 -24.17 -15.14
C SER A 412 -13.04 -24.38 -16.46
N PRO A 413 -12.55 -25.60 -16.76
CA PRO A 413 -11.82 -25.88 -18.00
C PRO A 413 -12.57 -25.51 -19.29
N ASP A 414 -13.90 -25.55 -19.27
CA ASP A 414 -14.75 -25.15 -20.41
C ASP A 414 -15.08 -23.64 -20.46
N GLY A 415 -14.63 -22.88 -19.43
CA GLY A 415 -14.83 -21.43 -19.33
C GLY A 415 -16.26 -20.96 -19.08
N LYS A 416 -17.21 -21.87 -18.82
CA LYS A 416 -18.62 -21.53 -18.58
C LYS A 416 -18.89 -21.17 -17.13
N SER A 417 -18.12 -21.73 -16.22
CA SER A 417 -18.26 -21.49 -14.79
C SER A 417 -17.01 -20.80 -14.21
N LEU A 418 -17.23 -20.04 -13.15
CA LEU A 418 -16.20 -19.42 -12.34
C LEU A 418 -16.38 -19.88 -10.91
N SER A 419 -15.35 -20.46 -10.30
CA SER A 419 -15.34 -20.75 -8.88
C SER A 419 -14.61 -19.65 -8.12
N PHE A 420 -14.98 -19.46 -6.84
CA PHE A 420 -14.37 -18.49 -5.96
C PHE A 420 -14.70 -18.80 -4.50
N ILE A 421 -13.98 -18.17 -3.57
CA ILE A 421 -14.23 -18.30 -2.14
C ILE A 421 -14.89 -17.04 -1.64
N ARG A 422 -16.03 -17.19 -0.93
CA ARG A 422 -16.74 -16.09 -0.26
C ARG A 422 -16.55 -16.17 1.24
N GLY A 423 -16.15 -15.03 1.83
CA GLY A 423 -15.99 -14.88 3.28
C GLY A 423 -15.01 -15.87 3.90
N ALA A 424 -13.99 -16.32 3.16
CA ALA A 424 -13.03 -17.36 3.55
C ALA A 424 -13.65 -18.72 3.97
N LYS A 425 -14.93 -18.94 3.70
CA LYS A 425 -15.69 -20.11 4.18
C LYS A 425 -16.46 -20.88 3.11
N GLU A 426 -16.89 -20.24 2.06
CA GLU A 426 -17.72 -20.88 1.06
C GLU A 426 -17.00 -20.95 -0.27
N LEU A 427 -16.69 -22.18 -0.74
CA LEU A 427 -16.33 -22.40 -2.12
C LEU A 427 -17.60 -22.40 -2.96
N ARG A 428 -17.69 -21.44 -3.85
CA ARG A 428 -18.85 -21.22 -4.72
C ARG A 428 -18.49 -21.43 -6.18
N VAL A 429 -19.50 -21.76 -6.97
CA VAL A 429 -19.42 -21.81 -8.43
C VAL A 429 -20.53 -20.95 -9.00
N MET A 430 -20.17 -20.08 -9.93
CA MET A 430 -21.04 -19.18 -10.66
C MET A 430 -21.08 -19.60 -12.14
N ASP A 431 -22.24 -19.61 -12.75
CA ASP A 431 -22.40 -19.60 -14.22
C ASP A 431 -22.07 -18.19 -14.73
N VAL A 432 -21.06 -18.06 -15.58
CA VAL A 432 -20.54 -16.75 -16.00
C VAL A 432 -21.54 -15.97 -16.86
N ALA A 433 -22.40 -16.66 -17.60
CA ALA A 433 -23.34 -16.02 -18.53
C ALA A 433 -24.53 -15.37 -17.79
N ASN A 434 -25.08 -16.06 -16.80
CA ASN A 434 -26.28 -15.61 -16.10
C ASN A 434 -26.03 -15.17 -14.65
N LYS A 435 -24.79 -15.29 -14.18
CA LYS A 435 -24.33 -14.95 -12.82
C LYS A 435 -25.04 -15.74 -11.71
N LYS A 436 -25.59 -16.90 -12.02
CA LYS A 436 -26.24 -17.74 -11.02
C LYS A 436 -25.18 -18.50 -10.21
N GLU A 437 -25.20 -18.30 -8.92
CA GLU A 437 -24.25 -18.90 -7.99
C GLU A 437 -24.84 -20.10 -7.23
N ARG A 438 -23.95 -21.01 -6.81
CA ARG A 438 -24.25 -22.07 -5.84
C ARG A 438 -23.07 -22.28 -4.89
N VAL A 439 -23.35 -22.69 -3.67
CA VAL A 439 -22.34 -23.17 -2.74
C VAL A 439 -22.00 -24.61 -3.09
N VAL A 440 -20.71 -24.89 -3.28
CA VAL A 440 -20.20 -26.24 -3.53
C VAL A 440 -19.84 -26.93 -2.23
N VAL A 441 -19.12 -26.24 -1.36
CA VAL A 441 -18.76 -26.70 -0.03
C VAL A 441 -18.57 -25.54 0.92
N THR A 442 -18.94 -25.76 2.19
CA THR A 442 -18.63 -24.85 3.30
C THR A 442 -17.49 -25.44 4.12
N ALA A 443 -16.37 -24.73 4.20
CA ALA A 443 -15.18 -25.12 4.96
C ALA A 443 -14.36 -23.86 5.29
N PHE A 444 -13.45 -23.94 6.23
CA PHE A 444 -12.48 -22.88 6.42
C PHE A 444 -11.36 -23.04 5.40
N PHE A 445 -11.17 -22.04 4.56
CA PHE A 445 -10.08 -22.02 3.56
C PHE A 445 -8.88 -21.23 4.04
N GLU A 446 -9.08 -20.29 4.96
CA GLU A 446 -8.04 -19.39 5.43
C GLU A 446 -8.22 -19.03 6.90
N ARG A 447 -7.09 -18.75 7.56
CA ARG A 447 -7.07 -17.92 8.75
C ARG A 447 -6.47 -16.58 8.36
N PRO A 448 -7.22 -15.47 8.42
CA PRO A 448 -6.60 -14.16 8.28
C PRO A 448 -5.40 -14.03 9.25
N PRO A 449 -4.27 -13.48 8.84
CA PRO A 449 -4.04 -12.75 7.60
C PRO A 449 -3.41 -13.58 6.45
N ILE A 450 -3.32 -14.89 6.59
CA ILE A 450 -2.67 -15.75 5.58
C ILE A 450 -3.70 -16.13 4.52
N VAL A 451 -3.60 -15.48 3.37
CA VAL A 451 -4.39 -15.81 2.18
C VAL A 451 -3.73 -17.00 1.48
N ALA A 452 -4.50 -18.05 1.21
CA ALA A 452 -3.97 -19.19 0.47
C ALA A 452 -3.89 -18.85 -1.02
N ASP A 453 -2.71 -19.00 -1.63
CA ASP A 453 -2.50 -18.71 -3.05
C ASP A 453 -3.39 -19.53 -3.97
N ARG A 454 -3.56 -20.81 -3.69
CA ARG A 454 -4.36 -21.74 -4.49
C ARG A 454 -4.98 -22.84 -3.63
N PRO A 455 -6.01 -22.52 -2.83
CA PRO A 455 -6.59 -23.48 -1.90
C PRO A 455 -7.45 -24.53 -2.59
N TYR A 456 -7.75 -24.38 -3.89
CA TYR A 456 -8.53 -25.33 -4.66
C TYR A 456 -8.19 -25.26 -6.17
N VAL A 457 -8.50 -26.34 -6.89
CA VAL A 457 -8.33 -26.48 -8.35
C VAL A 457 -9.44 -27.31 -8.97
N TRP A 458 -9.79 -27.00 -10.20
CA TRP A 458 -10.69 -27.80 -11.03
C TRP A 458 -10.00 -29.05 -11.56
N SER A 459 -10.72 -30.18 -11.63
CA SER A 459 -10.29 -31.32 -12.41
C SER A 459 -10.29 -30.99 -13.93
N PRO A 460 -9.44 -31.63 -14.74
CA PRO A 460 -9.39 -31.39 -16.19
C PRO A 460 -10.72 -31.58 -16.92
N ASP A 461 -11.56 -32.47 -16.41
CA ASP A 461 -12.91 -32.75 -17.00
C ASP A 461 -14.00 -31.78 -16.47
N GLY A 462 -13.64 -30.87 -15.55
CA GLY A 462 -14.56 -29.89 -14.96
C GLY A 462 -15.63 -30.46 -14.03
N LYS A 463 -15.55 -31.73 -13.66
CA LYS A 463 -16.59 -32.38 -12.82
C LYS A 463 -16.28 -32.31 -11.33
N TRP A 464 -15.02 -32.09 -10.96
CA TRP A 464 -14.56 -32.11 -9.57
C TRP A 464 -13.75 -30.87 -9.22
N LEU A 465 -13.76 -30.56 -7.94
CA LEU A 465 -12.87 -29.58 -7.31
C LEU A 465 -12.06 -30.29 -6.23
N ALA A 466 -10.74 -30.21 -6.30
CA ALA A 466 -9.86 -30.56 -5.19
C ALA A 466 -9.61 -29.32 -4.36
N TYR A 467 -9.65 -29.42 -3.03
CA TYR A 467 -9.50 -28.28 -2.13
C TYR A 467 -8.80 -28.67 -0.83
N ILE A 468 -8.22 -27.68 -0.15
CA ILE A 468 -7.54 -27.86 1.13
C ILE A 468 -8.28 -27.03 2.19
N PRO A 469 -9.16 -27.65 2.98
CA PRO A 469 -9.78 -26.97 4.12
C PRO A 469 -8.79 -26.87 5.30
N VAL A 470 -8.91 -25.82 6.08
CA VAL A 470 -8.22 -25.72 7.38
C VAL A 470 -9.10 -26.35 8.44
N SER A 471 -8.64 -27.45 9.05
CA SER A 471 -9.36 -28.08 10.16
C SER A 471 -9.21 -27.29 11.47
N GLU A 472 -10.04 -27.56 12.46
CA GLU A 472 -9.97 -26.96 13.80
C GLU A 472 -8.60 -27.17 14.47
N ASN A 473 -7.95 -28.30 14.19
CA ASN A 473 -6.62 -28.65 14.67
C ASN A 473 -5.47 -28.11 13.76
N GLN A 474 -5.80 -27.24 12.80
CA GLN A 474 -4.87 -26.68 11.82
C GLN A 474 -4.23 -27.70 10.86
N PHE A 475 -4.67 -28.94 10.85
CA PHE A 475 -4.21 -29.92 9.86
C PHE A 475 -4.87 -29.62 8.52
N LYS A 476 -4.04 -29.63 7.47
CA LYS A 476 -4.47 -29.42 6.10
C LYS A 476 -4.38 -30.74 5.35
N ASN A 477 -5.49 -31.23 4.83
CA ASN A 477 -5.54 -32.41 3.97
C ASN A 477 -6.30 -32.05 2.69
N VAL A 478 -5.99 -32.75 1.61
CA VAL A 478 -6.68 -32.58 0.33
C VAL A 478 -8.04 -33.27 0.41
N HIS A 479 -9.07 -32.57 0.01
CA HIS A 479 -10.41 -33.09 -0.17
C HIS A 479 -10.83 -32.92 -1.64
N ILE A 480 -11.78 -33.72 -2.08
CA ILE A 480 -12.44 -33.59 -3.38
C ILE A 480 -13.94 -33.45 -3.20
N VAL A 481 -14.57 -32.68 -4.06
CA VAL A 481 -16.03 -32.50 -4.09
C VAL A 481 -16.48 -32.40 -5.55
N ALA A 482 -17.68 -32.90 -5.84
CA ALA A 482 -18.26 -32.69 -7.16
C ALA A 482 -18.52 -31.20 -7.42
N ALA A 483 -18.31 -30.76 -8.66
CA ALA A 483 -18.53 -29.35 -9.01
C ALA A 483 -19.99 -28.90 -8.82
N GLU A 484 -20.93 -29.83 -8.84
CA GLU A 484 -22.35 -29.58 -8.56
C GLU A 484 -22.66 -29.42 -7.06
N GLY A 485 -21.67 -29.67 -6.20
CA GLY A 485 -21.81 -29.65 -4.76
C GLY A 485 -22.03 -31.03 -4.15
N GLY A 486 -22.11 -31.07 -2.83
CA GLY A 486 -22.32 -32.29 -2.07
C GLY A 486 -21.28 -32.50 -0.97
N PRO A 487 -21.22 -33.67 -0.34
CA PRO A 487 -20.27 -33.96 0.71
C PRO A 487 -18.86 -34.05 0.15
N GLY A 488 -17.94 -33.23 0.69
CA GLY A 488 -16.51 -33.33 0.40
C GLY A 488 -15.94 -34.64 0.95
N ARG A 489 -15.01 -35.26 0.23
CA ARG A 489 -14.36 -36.51 0.62
C ARG A 489 -12.86 -36.27 0.78
N PRO A 490 -12.22 -36.73 1.87
CA PRO A 490 -10.77 -36.64 1.98
C PRO A 490 -10.08 -37.49 0.92
N ALA A 491 -9.08 -36.91 0.28
CA ALA A 491 -8.21 -37.57 -0.70
C ALA A 491 -6.79 -37.81 -0.17
N SER A 492 -6.43 -37.15 0.94
CA SER A 492 -5.18 -37.40 1.64
C SER A 492 -5.42 -37.55 3.16
N PHE A 493 -4.51 -38.26 3.83
CA PHE A 493 -4.60 -38.58 5.25
C PHE A 493 -3.26 -38.33 5.94
N LEU A 494 -2.58 -37.27 5.56
CA LEU A 494 -1.30 -36.89 6.12
C LEU A 494 -1.47 -36.18 7.45
N ALA A 495 -0.47 -36.27 8.33
CA ALA A 495 -0.50 -35.60 9.63
C ALA A 495 -0.53 -34.08 9.50
N ASN A 496 0.03 -33.54 8.44
CA ASN A 496 -0.07 -32.14 8.06
C ASN A 496 0.30 -31.93 6.59
N VAL A 497 -0.38 -31.03 5.92
CA VAL A 497 -0.02 -30.55 4.56
C VAL A 497 0.36 -29.09 4.70
N PHE A 498 1.63 -28.76 4.46
CA PHE A 498 2.12 -27.38 4.49
C PHE A 498 1.92 -26.64 3.16
N SER A 499 1.65 -27.37 2.07
CA SER A 499 1.44 -26.73 0.77
C SER A 499 0.06 -26.09 0.68
N ASN A 500 0.02 -24.89 0.13
CA ASN A 500 -1.21 -24.19 -0.21
C ASN A 500 -1.50 -24.26 -1.73
N THR A 501 -0.79 -25.11 -2.45
CA THR A 501 -0.89 -25.22 -3.90
C THR A 501 -1.29 -26.63 -4.31
N LEU A 502 -2.32 -26.75 -5.15
CA LEU A 502 -2.83 -27.98 -5.72
C LEU A 502 -2.69 -27.97 -7.23
N SER A 503 -2.47 -29.15 -7.80
CA SER A 503 -2.61 -29.37 -9.25
C SER A 503 -3.17 -30.77 -9.51
N TRP A 504 -3.92 -30.93 -10.59
CA TRP A 504 -4.33 -32.22 -11.13
C TRP A 504 -3.29 -32.70 -12.13
N SER A 505 -3.13 -34.00 -12.23
CA SER A 505 -2.46 -34.59 -13.39
C SER A 505 -3.28 -34.29 -14.66
N PRO A 506 -2.65 -34.17 -15.85
CA PRO A 506 -3.37 -33.87 -17.09
C PRO A 506 -4.44 -34.89 -17.45
N ASP A 507 -4.30 -36.15 -17.04
CA ASP A 507 -5.26 -37.23 -17.25
C ASP A 507 -6.37 -37.27 -16.17
N GLY A 508 -6.29 -36.45 -15.16
CA GLY A 508 -7.31 -36.36 -14.12
C GLY A 508 -7.29 -37.46 -13.06
N THR A 509 -6.18 -38.20 -12.94
CA THR A 509 -6.05 -39.35 -12.01
C THR A 509 -5.26 -38.98 -10.75
#